data_e103cae24f1fe4b34da75117664bb01d
#
_entry.id   e103cae24f1fe4b34da75117664bb01d
#
_cell.length_a   1.000
_cell.length_b   1.000
_cell.length_c   1.000
_cell.angle_alpha   90.00
_cell.angle_beta   90.00
_cell.angle_gamma   90.00
#
_symmetry.space_group_name_H-M   'P 1'
#
loop_
_entity.id
_entity.type
_entity.pdbx_description
1 polymer ?
#
loop_
_entity_poly.entity_id
_entity_poly.type
_entity_poly.pdbx_seq_one_letter_code
_entity_poly.pdbx_strand_id
1 'polypeptide(L)'
;MITNRTINDVNLAKKIRAEKIQKGFEITDNEIEVMERGCVTINTLNRIEQKQSELKTKLNDMGYFDTNISNVLWNYTDIFNEHDFKRIIDNNIVLRKAFFVYLDTPKDAIAKYHYDQFNRLEKVLVDLETNINYTINHYRRCGTFNCGE
;
A
#
# COMPACT_ATOMS: atom_id res chain seq x y z
N MET A 1 0.68 -5.28 4.86
CA MET A 1 0.57 -5.23 3.37
C MET A 1 0.51 -6.65 2.82
N ILE A 2 -0.22 -6.88 1.73
CA ILE A 2 -0.35 -8.18 1.06
C ILE A 2 0.32 -8.07 -0.30
N THR A 3 1.52 -8.63 -0.45
CA THR A 3 2.37 -8.45 -1.65
C THR A 3 2.43 -9.69 -2.54
N ASN A 4 1.71 -10.75 -2.18
CA ASN A 4 1.81 -12.08 -2.79
C ASN A 4 0.44 -12.66 -3.18
N ARG A 5 -0.52 -11.82 -3.58
CA ARG A 5 -1.80 -12.27 -4.11
C ARG A 5 -1.61 -13.09 -5.38
N THR A 6 -2.45 -14.10 -5.55
CA THR A 6 -2.42 -15.01 -6.71
C THR A 6 -3.78 -15.05 -7.41
N ILE A 7 -3.81 -15.62 -8.61
CA ILE A 7 -5.07 -15.88 -9.30
C ILE A 7 -5.99 -16.83 -8.51
N ASN A 8 -5.41 -17.72 -7.70
CA ASN A 8 -6.19 -18.62 -6.85
C ASN A 8 -6.92 -17.85 -5.75
N ASP A 9 -6.27 -16.83 -5.13
CA ASP A 9 -6.92 -15.96 -4.15
C ASP A 9 -8.13 -15.24 -4.77
N VAL A 10 -7.98 -14.76 -6.01
CA VAL A 10 -9.09 -14.13 -6.77
C VAL A 10 -10.23 -15.10 -7.03
N ASN A 11 -9.93 -16.33 -7.43
CA ASN A 11 -10.94 -17.35 -7.71
C ASN A 11 -11.68 -17.76 -6.44
N LEU A 12 -10.97 -17.93 -5.31
CA LEU A 12 -11.59 -18.23 -4.02
C LEU A 12 -12.49 -17.10 -3.54
N ALA A 13 -12.05 -15.86 -3.66
CA ALA A 13 -12.87 -14.70 -3.29
C ALA A 13 -14.14 -14.60 -4.15
N LYS A 14 -14.04 -14.85 -5.47
CA LYS A 14 -15.22 -14.92 -6.36
C LYS A 14 -16.20 -16.00 -5.92
N LYS A 15 -15.70 -17.18 -5.52
CA LYS A 15 -16.51 -18.30 -5.05
C LYS A 15 -17.27 -17.91 -3.77
N ILE A 16 -16.59 -17.34 -2.76
CA ILE A 16 -17.23 -16.87 -1.53
C ILE A 16 -18.30 -15.82 -1.84
N ARG A 17 -18.01 -14.87 -2.74
CA ARG A 17 -18.99 -13.87 -3.16
C ARG A 17 -20.24 -14.48 -3.77
N ALA A 18 -20.09 -15.44 -4.67
CA ALA A 18 -21.21 -16.11 -5.34
C ALA A 18 -22.01 -17.01 -4.39
N GLU A 19 -21.34 -17.76 -3.50
CA GLU A 19 -21.96 -18.76 -2.64
C GLU A 19 -22.57 -18.14 -1.37
N LYS A 20 -22.00 -17.05 -0.85
CA LYS A 20 -22.43 -16.47 0.41
C LYS A 20 -22.98 -15.05 0.28
N ILE A 21 -22.24 -14.10 -0.22
CA ILE A 21 -22.65 -12.70 -0.26
C ILE A 21 -23.91 -12.50 -1.10
N GLN A 22 -23.94 -13.10 -2.31
CA GLN A 22 -25.10 -12.96 -3.19
C GLN A 22 -26.36 -13.69 -2.67
N LYS A 23 -26.19 -14.67 -1.77
CA LYS A 23 -27.29 -15.42 -1.14
C LYS A 23 -27.65 -14.89 0.28
N GLY A 24 -26.94 -13.88 0.78
CA GLY A 24 -27.19 -13.29 2.08
C GLY A 24 -26.72 -14.15 3.26
N PHE A 25 -25.76 -15.07 3.08
CA PHE A 25 -25.20 -15.87 4.15
C PHE A 25 -24.08 -15.12 4.88
N GLU A 26 -23.93 -15.43 6.16
CA GLU A 26 -22.84 -14.88 6.98
C GLU A 26 -21.47 -15.36 6.48
N ILE A 27 -20.50 -14.46 6.56
CA ILE A 27 -19.11 -14.69 6.17
C ILE A 27 -18.30 -14.91 7.45
N THR A 28 -17.48 -15.95 7.48
CA THR A 28 -16.57 -16.22 8.59
C THR A 28 -15.30 -15.37 8.52
N ASP A 29 -14.58 -15.20 9.62
CA ASP A 29 -13.32 -14.43 9.67
C ASP A 29 -12.28 -14.96 8.68
N ASN A 30 -12.15 -16.28 8.52
CA ASN A 30 -11.26 -16.87 7.52
C ASN A 30 -11.66 -16.52 6.08
N GLU A 31 -12.96 -16.42 5.80
CA GLU A 31 -13.46 -16.03 4.48
C GLU A 31 -13.27 -14.52 4.24
N ILE A 32 -13.33 -13.69 5.27
CA ILE A 32 -12.96 -12.27 5.19
C ILE A 32 -11.49 -12.14 4.78
N GLU A 33 -10.58 -12.90 5.40
CA GLU A 33 -9.17 -12.90 5.03
C GLU A 33 -8.95 -13.32 3.56
N VAL A 34 -9.63 -14.38 3.10
CA VAL A 34 -9.59 -14.79 1.69
C VAL A 34 -10.13 -13.70 0.77
N MET A 35 -11.20 -13.02 1.16
CA MET A 35 -11.76 -11.89 0.40
C MET A 35 -10.76 -10.73 0.30
N GLU A 36 -10.06 -10.38 1.37
CA GLU A 36 -9.04 -9.32 1.36
C GLU A 36 -7.85 -9.64 0.46
N ARG A 37 -7.52 -10.93 0.31
CA ARG A 37 -6.47 -11.37 -0.62
C ARG A 37 -6.93 -11.36 -2.08
N GLY A 38 -8.16 -11.74 -2.35
CA GLY A 38 -8.68 -11.94 -3.70
C GLY A 38 -9.46 -10.77 -4.30
N CYS A 39 -9.91 -9.84 -3.47
CA CYS A 39 -10.68 -8.67 -3.89
C CYS A 39 -10.08 -7.38 -3.32
N VAL A 40 -10.37 -6.27 -3.98
CA VAL A 40 -10.12 -4.95 -3.41
C VAL A 40 -11.25 -4.65 -2.44
N THR A 41 -10.93 -4.58 -1.16
CA THR A 41 -11.85 -4.25 -0.08
C THR A 41 -11.56 -2.83 0.43
N ILE A 42 -12.50 -2.26 1.17
CA ILE A 42 -12.30 -0.97 1.86
C ILE A 42 -11.09 -1.04 2.79
N ASN A 43 -10.91 -2.16 3.50
CA ASN A 43 -9.74 -2.39 4.35
C ASN A 43 -8.44 -2.37 3.55
N THR A 44 -8.44 -2.93 2.34
CA THR A 44 -7.27 -2.87 1.43
C THR A 44 -6.95 -1.43 1.07
N LEU A 45 -7.94 -0.63 0.67
CA LEU A 45 -7.76 0.76 0.28
C LEU A 45 -7.28 1.61 1.46
N ASN A 46 -7.96 1.53 2.60
CA ASN A 46 -7.59 2.27 3.80
C ASN A 46 -6.18 1.91 4.28
N ARG A 47 -5.81 0.63 4.26
CA ARG A 47 -4.46 0.16 4.63
C ARG A 47 -3.38 0.76 3.73
N ILE A 48 -3.62 0.82 2.42
CA ILE A 48 -2.68 1.39 1.46
C ILE A 48 -2.53 2.89 1.70
N GLU A 49 -3.63 3.63 1.78
CA GLU A 49 -3.61 5.08 1.96
C GLU A 49 -3.06 5.50 3.33
N GLN A 50 -3.37 4.75 4.38
CA GLN A 50 -2.76 4.95 5.69
C GLN A 50 -1.24 4.75 5.62
N LYS A 51 -0.76 3.70 4.95
CA LYS A 51 0.68 3.46 4.79
C LYS A 51 1.35 4.58 4.01
N GLN A 52 0.72 5.10 2.95
CA GLN A 52 1.22 6.27 2.22
C GLN A 52 1.35 7.50 3.13
N SER A 53 0.35 7.75 3.98
CA SER A 53 0.37 8.86 4.95
C SER A 53 1.49 8.71 6.00
N GLU A 54 1.66 7.50 6.54
CA GLU A 54 2.74 7.18 7.49
C GLU A 54 4.12 7.42 6.88
N LEU A 55 4.35 6.96 5.64
CA LEU A 55 5.61 7.16 4.93
C LEU A 55 5.88 8.63 4.62
N LYS A 56 4.86 9.37 4.19
CA LYS A 56 4.95 10.82 4.02
C LYS A 56 5.42 11.50 5.32
N THR A 57 4.81 11.16 6.45
CA THR A 57 5.19 11.74 7.75
C THR A 57 6.65 11.43 8.08
N LYS A 58 7.06 10.16 7.95
CA LYS A 58 8.46 9.77 8.19
C LYS A 58 9.44 10.49 7.28
N LEU A 59 9.11 10.69 5.99
CA LEU A 59 9.95 11.41 5.05
C LEU A 59 10.06 12.89 5.41
N ASN A 60 8.95 13.52 5.78
CA ASN A 60 8.94 14.91 6.25
C ASN A 60 9.81 15.09 7.51
N ASP A 61 9.72 14.16 8.47
CA ASP A 61 10.54 14.16 9.69
C ASP A 61 12.05 14.01 9.39
N MET A 62 12.39 13.41 8.25
CA MET A 62 13.74 13.29 7.73
C MET A 62 14.19 14.49 6.88
N GLY A 63 13.32 15.48 6.64
CA GLY A 63 13.61 16.67 5.84
C GLY A 63 13.25 16.56 4.35
N TYR A 64 12.54 15.51 3.93
CA TYR A 64 12.06 15.35 2.54
C TYR A 64 10.65 15.93 2.42
N PHE A 65 10.52 17.20 2.08
CA PHE A 65 9.25 17.93 2.11
C PHE A 65 8.46 17.88 0.79
N ASP A 66 9.06 17.41 -0.31
CA ASP A 66 8.40 17.31 -1.62
C ASP A 66 7.58 16.01 -1.72
N THR A 67 6.72 15.78 -0.74
CA THR A 67 5.86 14.60 -0.63
C THR A 67 4.38 14.99 -0.63
N ASN A 68 3.97 15.78 -1.62
CA ASN A 68 2.57 16.20 -1.71
C ASN A 68 1.69 15.04 -2.24
N ILE A 69 1.02 14.34 -1.33
CA ILE A 69 0.06 13.28 -1.63
C ILE A 69 -1.32 13.62 -1.07
N SER A 70 -2.35 13.09 -1.72
CA SER A 70 -3.75 13.24 -1.32
C SER A 70 -4.33 11.89 -0.94
N ASN A 71 -4.74 11.72 0.32
CA ASN A 71 -5.32 10.49 0.85
C ASN A 71 -6.79 10.68 1.18
N VAL A 72 -7.57 9.60 1.09
CA VAL A 72 -8.99 9.54 1.41
C VAL A 72 -9.21 8.42 2.43
N LEU A 73 -10.13 8.64 3.36
CA LEU A 73 -10.64 7.58 4.23
C LEU A 73 -11.89 6.97 3.57
N TRP A 74 -11.79 5.71 3.20
CA TRP A 74 -12.84 4.97 2.51
C TRP A 74 -13.91 4.44 3.46
N ASN A 75 -15.17 4.58 3.07
CA ASN A 75 -16.34 4.09 3.77
C ASN A 75 -17.13 3.11 2.89
N TYR A 76 -18.06 2.36 3.48
CA TYR A 76 -18.86 1.35 2.77
C TYR A 76 -19.78 1.91 1.69
N THR A 77 -20.03 3.21 1.69
CA THR A 77 -20.84 3.89 0.68
C THR A 77 -20.04 4.41 -0.50
N ASP A 78 -18.70 4.38 -0.41
CA ASP A 78 -17.82 4.94 -1.43
C ASP A 78 -17.64 3.95 -2.59
N ILE A 79 -17.58 4.49 -3.80
CA ILE A 79 -17.37 3.72 -5.02
C ILE A 79 -15.93 3.95 -5.49
N PHE A 80 -15.12 2.91 -5.40
CA PHE A 80 -13.75 2.94 -5.92
C PHE A 80 -13.74 2.89 -7.45
N ASN A 81 -13.17 3.88 -8.09
CA ASN A 81 -13.13 4.05 -9.53
C ASN A 81 -11.67 4.18 -10.06
N GLU A 82 -11.51 4.27 -11.38
CA GLU A 82 -10.19 4.35 -12.04
C GLU A 82 -9.42 5.62 -11.65
N HIS A 83 -10.11 6.74 -11.45
CA HIS A 83 -9.49 7.99 -11.02
C HIS A 83 -8.88 7.86 -9.62
N ASP A 84 -9.59 7.21 -8.70
CA ASP A 84 -9.10 6.93 -7.36
C ASP A 84 -7.89 6.00 -7.39
N PHE A 85 -7.95 4.97 -8.23
CA PHE A 85 -6.82 4.05 -8.37
C PHE A 85 -5.58 4.75 -8.92
N LYS A 86 -5.78 5.62 -9.92
CA LYS A 86 -4.69 6.45 -10.46
C LYS A 86 -4.11 7.37 -9.39
N ARG A 87 -4.94 8.04 -8.59
CA ARG A 87 -4.51 8.89 -7.47
C ARG A 87 -3.62 8.12 -6.47
N ILE A 88 -4.04 6.92 -6.08
CA ILE A 88 -3.27 6.05 -5.17
C ILE A 88 -1.92 5.67 -5.79
N ILE A 89 -1.87 5.37 -7.09
CA ILE A 89 -0.64 5.09 -7.83
C ILE A 89 0.26 6.33 -7.90
N ASP A 90 -0.30 7.48 -8.22
CA ASP A 90 0.43 8.75 -8.31
C ASP A 90 1.04 9.12 -6.94
N ASN A 91 0.32 8.89 -5.82
CA ASN A 91 0.86 9.02 -4.47
C ASN A 91 2.11 8.14 -4.27
N ASN A 92 2.08 6.87 -4.70
CA ASN A 92 3.24 5.98 -4.62
C ASN A 92 4.42 6.50 -5.43
N ILE A 93 4.16 7.03 -6.62
CA ILE A 93 5.20 7.61 -7.50
C ILE A 93 5.86 8.82 -6.82
N VAL A 94 5.07 9.68 -6.19
CA VAL A 94 5.59 10.83 -5.42
C VAL A 94 6.51 10.36 -4.28
N LEU A 95 6.04 9.42 -3.46
CA LEU A 95 6.84 8.88 -2.34
C LEU A 95 8.12 8.18 -2.83
N ARG A 96 8.03 7.42 -3.93
CA ARG A 96 9.19 6.75 -4.54
C ARG A 96 10.22 7.72 -5.09
N LYS A 97 9.80 8.86 -5.62
CA LYS A 97 10.71 9.92 -6.11
C LYS A 97 11.36 10.69 -4.97
N ALA A 98 10.68 10.82 -3.84
CA ALA A 98 11.19 11.51 -2.67
C ALA A 98 12.32 10.74 -1.98
N PHE A 99 12.35 9.41 -2.11
CA PHE A 99 13.36 8.57 -1.46
C PHE A 99 13.80 7.41 -2.34
N PHE A 100 15.00 6.88 -2.09
CA PHE A 100 15.54 5.78 -2.88
C PHE A 100 14.82 4.46 -2.59
N VAL A 101 14.75 3.60 -3.60
CA VAL A 101 14.25 2.22 -3.50
C VAL A 101 15.29 1.23 -3.99
N TYR A 102 15.20 -0.04 -3.56
CA TYR A 102 16.09 -1.09 -4.03
C TYR A 102 15.91 -1.36 -5.53
N LEU A 103 16.94 -1.93 -6.17
CA LEU A 103 16.91 -2.28 -7.60
C LEU A 103 15.86 -3.35 -7.94
N ASP A 104 15.53 -4.21 -6.98
CA ASP A 104 14.53 -5.27 -7.10
C ASP A 104 13.10 -4.80 -6.76
N THR A 105 12.94 -3.55 -6.32
CA THR A 105 11.62 -2.95 -6.12
C THR A 105 10.86 -2.92 -7.46
N PRO A 106 9.63 -3.44 -7.52
CA PRO A 106 8.90 -3.52 -8.77
C PRO A 106 8.66 -2.14 -9.37
N LYS A 107 8.47 -2.10 -10.70
CA LYS A 107 8.02 -0.90 -11.40
C LYS A 107 6.66 -0.44 -10.84
N ASP A 108 6.38 0.84 -11.01
CA ASP A 108 5.12 1.41 -10.57
C ASP A 108 3.92 0.64 -11.15
N ALA A 109 2.85 0.54 -10.37
CA ALA A 109 1.61 -0.06 -10.82
C ALA A 109 0.99 0.78 -11.94
N ILE A 110 0.15 0.15 -12.75
CA ILE A 110 -0.69 0.84 -13.75
C ILE A 110 -2.16 0.71 -13.34
N ALA A 111 -2.98 1.68 -13.75
CA ALA A 111 -4.40 1.72 -13.38
C ALA A 111 -5.22 0.62 -14.08
N LYS A 112 -4.96 -0.63 -13.69
CA LYS A 112 -5.70 -1.83 -14.11
C LYS A 112 -6.12 -2.62 -12.88
N TYR A 113 -7.39 -2.97 -12.79
CA TYR A 113 -7.95 -3.78 -11.69
C TYR A 113 -7.49 -5.25 -11.78
N HIS A 114 -6.22 -5.47 -11.48
CA HIS A 114 -5.61 -6.80 -11.46
C HIS A 114 -4.79 -6.97 -10.18
N TYR A 115 -4.80 -8.15 -9.58
CA TYR A 115 -4.11 -8.43 -8.32
C TYR A 115 -2.61 -8.10 -8.35
N ASP A 116 -1.93 -8.30 -9.50
CA ASP A 116 -0.52 -7.94 -9.67
C ASP A 116 -0.24 -6.45 -9.45
N GLN A 117 -1.19 -5.57 -9.84
CA GLN A 117 -1.01 -4.14 -9.69
C GLN A 117 -1.09 -3.75 -8.20
N PHE A 118 -1.97 -4.39 -7.45
CA PHE A 118 -2.04 -4.21 -5.99
C PHE A 118 -0.81 -4.81 -5.30
N ASN A 119 -0.31 -5.98 -5.74
CA ASN A 119 0.94 -6.53 -5.25
C ASN A 119 2.12 -5.58 -5.45
N ARG A 120 2.26 -5.01 -6.65
CA ARG A 120 3.30 -4.02 -6.97
C ARG A 120 3.18 -2.78 -6.10
N LEU A 121 1.98 -2.24 -5.98
CA LEU A 121 1.69 -1.04 -5.21
C LEU A 121 2.06 -1.23 -3.73
N GLU A 122 1.62 -2.32 -3.12
CA GLU A 122 1.94 -2.63 -1.73
C GLU A 122 3.42 -2.99 -1.53
N LYS A 123 4.06 -3.67 -2.48
CA LYS A 123 5.50 -4.00 -2.41
C LYS A 123 6.37 -2.75 -2.43
N VAL A 124 6.06 -1.76 -3.27
CA VAL A 124 6.76 -0.47 -3.28
C VAL A 124 6.70 0.21 -1.92
N LEU A 125 5.55 0.21 -1.25
CA LEU A 125 5.39 0.81 0.08
C LEU A 125 6.20 0.06 1.16
N VAL A 126 6.23 -1.28 1.09
CA VAL A 126 7.05 -2.10 1.99
C VAL A 126 8.54 -1.81 1.81
N ASP A 127 9.01 -1.72 0.57
CA ASP A 127 10.41 -1.47 0.27
C ASP A 127 10.84 -0.07 0.70
N LEU A 128 9.99 0.94 0.46
CA LEU A 128 10.20 2.30 0.95
C LEU A 128 10.29 2.33 2.48
N GLU A 129 9.34 1.68 3.17
CA GLU A 129 9.37 1.62 4.63
C GLU A 129 10.65 0.97 5.16
N THR A 130 11.08 -0.11 4.53
CA THR A 130 12.31 -0.82 4.91
C THR A 130 13.52 0.09 4.77
N ASN A 131 13.63 0.81 3.66
CA ASN A 131 14.73 1.73 3.41
C ASN A 131 14.73 2.94 4.35
N ILE A 132 13.57 3.53 4.58
CA ILE A 132 13.40 4.64 5.52
C ILE A 132 13.81 4.22 6.93
N ASN A 133 13.31 3.08 7.41
CA ASN A 133 13.63 2.58 8.74
C ASN A 133 15.13 2.22 8.86
N TYR A 134 15.72 1.63 7.82
CA TYR A 134 17.15 1.37 7.76
C TYR A 134 17.95 2.66 7.90
N THR A 135 17.60 3.68 7.14
CA THR A 135 18.27 4.98 7.17
C THR A 135 18.14 5.65 8.54
N ILE A 136 16.94 5.72 9.11
CA ILE A 136 16.72 6.30 10.45
C ILE A 136 17.58 5.59 11.50
N ASN A 137 17.65 4.26 11.46
CA ASN A 137 18.42 3.48 12.42
C ASN A 137 19.93 3.69 12.27
N HIS A 138 20.42 3.90 11.06
CA HIS A 138 21.84 4.18 10.80
C HIS A 138 22.21 5.63 11.16
N TYR A 139 21.39 6.61 10.82
CA TYR A 139 21.61 8.00 11.21
C TYR A 139 21.63 8.17 12.74
N ARG A 140 20.77 7.46 13.46
CA ARG A 140 20.82 7.47 14.94
C ARG A 140 22.11 6.90 15.51
N ARG A 141 22.79 6.01 14.80
CA ARG A 141 24.08 5.43 15.21
C ARG A 141 25.27 6.33 14.83
N CYS A 142 25.13 7.11 13.77
CA CYS A 142 26.15 8.07 13.34
C CYS A 142 26.05 9.42 14.08
N GLY A 143 25.00 9.64 14.86
CA GLY A 143 24.70 10.93 15.56
C GLY A 143 25.61 11.29 16.73
N THR A 144 26.76 10.64 16.87
CA THR A 144 27.80 11.01 17.84
C THR A 144 29.08 11.59 17.19
N PHE A 145 29.04 11.87 15.89
CA PHE A 145 30.09 12.68 15.30
C PHE A 145 29.79 14.17 15.61
N ASN A 146 30.35 14.67 16.68
CA ASN A 146 30.55 16.11 16.86
C ASN A 146 31.46 16.59 15.72
N CYS A 147 30.87 17.11 14.65
CA CYS A 147 31.58 17.93 13.70
C CYS A 147 31.73 19.30 14.36
N GLY A 148 32.78 19.48 15.14
CA GLY A 148 32.98 20.77 15.70
C GLY A 148 33.97 20.77 16.86
N GLU A 149 35.19 20.92 16.58
CA GLU A 149 36.13 21.90 17.18
C GLU A 149 37.42 21.86 16.41
#